data_5a94d28e6beb3bf70b1a0ed595c4b561
#
_entry.id   5a94d28e6beb3bf70b1a0ed595c4b561
#
_cell.length_a   1.000
_cell.length_b   1.000
_cell.length_c   1.000
_cell.angle_alpha   90.00
_cell.angle_beta   90.00
_cell.angle_gamma   90.00
#
_symmetry.space_group_name_H-M   'P 1'
#
loop_
_entity.id
_entity.type
_entity.pdbx_description
1 polymer ?
#
loop_
_entity_poly.entity_id
_entity_poly.type
_entity_poly.pdbx_seq_one_letter_code
_entity_poly.pdbx_strand_id
1 'polypeptide(L)'
;DLKNQIAAFARHGIALKGADFDTMLAGFLINSGQGEPSLTQLYHEYLAPLGASNPPGTNADLVRNLREALTARLEADAISSMYNEIEMPIAPILAAMEADGIGIDGDALKVISKEFAEQMDRLERECYELSGREFNLNSPIQLREVLFTHLKLSAKGLKKTKSGFSTDADTLEKLAAMHPMPRKLIEYRTISKLKSTYADALSEVIRSGTGRIHTTWHQALVPTGRVSSSDPNLQNIPTRSVEGRRIRRAFVPKPGCIFVSADYSQIDLRVMAHLSGDKTLVEAFTTGEDIHVRTATEVLGITPDKVNSEARRLAKVINFGIIYGMGSQRLAGELGIPLAEASDYIKRYFERLPGVRAWLDDTVRIARTTGYVTTMYGRRRYLPELNAQPGGARAQAERIAINTPIQGTAADLIKLAMIRLDSALKERGLGARMILQVHDELLLEAPENEWQEAAALAKREMEGVADLKIPLKVELKSGPNWAEMSPAA
;
A
#
# COMPACT_ATOMS: atom_id res chain seq x y z
N ASP A 1 18.61 -9.62 10.18
CA ASP A 1 18.11 -9.16 8.87
C ASP A 1 18.89 -9.84 7.74
N LEU A 2 18.32 -10.94 7.24
CA LEU A 2 18.90 -11.79 6.19
C LEU A 2 19.03 -11.02 4.87
N LYS A 3 18.01 -10.24 4.49
CA LYS A 3 18.02 -9.45 3.26
C LYS A 3 19.24 -8.52 3.17
N ASN A 4 19.53 -7.80 4.25
CA ASN A 4 20.68 -6.91 4.29
C ASN A 4 22.01 -7.66 4.29
N GLN A 5 22.07 -8.84 4.92
CA GLN A 5 23.26 -9.69 4.84
C GLN A 5 23.50 -10.22 3.42
N ILE A 6 22.45 -10.70 2.73
CA ILE A 6 22.55 -11.11 1.32
C ILE A 6 23.09 -9.95 0.48
N ALA A 7 22.53 -8.76 0.62
CA ALA A 7 22.99 -7.57 -0.12
C ALA A 7 24.43 -7.19 0.20
N ALA A 8 24.85 -7.29 1.47
CA ALA A 8 26.22 -6.99 1.89
C ALA A 8 27.24 -7.97 1.28
N PHE A 9 26.98 -9.27 1.35
CA PHE A 9 27.86 -10.29 0.75
C PHE A 9 27.90 -10.21 -0.78
N ALA A 10 26.76 -9.96 -1.42
CA ALA A 10 26.67 -9.81 -2.87
C ALA A 10 27.56 -8.67 -3.42
N ARG A 11 27.75 -7.57 -2.66
CA ARG A 11 28.68 -6.47 -3.02
C ARG A 11 30.15 -6.93 -3.14
N HIS A 12 30.50 -8.03 -2.50
CA HIS A 12 31.82 -8.65 -2.54
C HIS A 12 31.86 -9.88 -3.47
N GLY A 13 30.83 -10.10 -4.28
CA GLY A 13 30.73 -11.26 -5.19
C GLY A 13 30.48 -12.60 -4.46
N ILE A 14 30.04 -12.56 -3.21
CA ILE A 14 29.80 -13.74 -2.38
C ILE A 14 28.31 -14.04 -2.35
N ALA A 15 27.89 -15.22 -2.78
CA ALA A 15 26.51 -15.70 -2.64
C ALA A 15 26.33 -16.33 -1.25
N LEU A 16 25.52 -15.70 -0.39
CA LEU A 16 25.15 -16.26 0.91
C LEU A 16 24.17 -17.43 0.69
N LYS A 17 24.56 -18.64 1.12
CA LYS A 17 23.74 -19.85 1.01
C LYS A 17 23.52 -20.48 2.39
N GLY A 18 22.43 -21.26 2.53
CA GLY A 18 22.16 -22.03 3.74
C GLY A 18 21.69 -21.19 4.93
N ALA A 19 21.29 -19.94 4.73
CA ALA A 19 20.65 -19.14 5.77
C ALA A 19 19.22 -19.65 5.97
N ASP A 20 18.95 -20.22 7.14
CA ASP A 20 17.70 -20.88 7.49
C ASP A 20 16.94 -20.16 8.62
N PHE A 21 17.49 -19.07 9.15
CA PHE A 21 16.85 -18.31 10.21
C PHE A 21 17.17 -16.81 10.18
N ASP A 22 16.15 -15.98 10.39
CA ASP A 22 16.24 -14.53 10.54
C ASP A 22 15.52 -14.11 11.83
N THR A 23 16.27 -13.60 12.79
CA THR A 23 15.73 -13.18 14.10
C THR A 23 14.79 -11.98 13.99
N MET A 24 15.03 -11.04 13.07
CA MET A 24 14.19 -9.88 12.86
C MET A 24 12.81 -10.30 12.31
N LEU A 25 12.78 -11.16 11.29
CA LEU A 25 11.54 -11.67 10.70
C LEU A 25 10.76 -12.52 11.71
N ALA A 26 11.43 -13.37 12.48
CA ALA A 26 10.78 -14.16 13.54
C ALA A 26 10.16 -13.25 14.61
N GLY A 27 10.93 -12.31 15.14
CA GLY A 27 10.43 -11.34 16.12
C GLY A 27 9.25 -10.49 15.61
N PHE A 28 9.33 -10.04 14.37
CA PHE A 28 8.23 -9.29 13.74
C PHE A 28 6.95 -10.15 13.58
N LEU A 29 7.07 -11.40 13.18
CA LEU A 29 5.89 -12.28 13.07
C LEU A 29 5.24 -12.55 14.41
N ILE A 30 6.04 -12.72 15.47
CA ILE A 30 5.52 -12.92 16.82
C ILE A 30 4.84 -11.65 17.34
N ASN A 31 5.39 -10.46 17.05
CA ASN A 31 4.84 -9.17 17.48
C ASN A 31 5.00 -8.08 16.40
N SER A 32 4.11 -8.08 15.42
CA SER A 32 4.14 -7.14 14.29
C SER A 32 3.91 -5.66 14.68
N GLY A 33 3.48 -5.40 15.90
CA GLY A 33 3.24 -4.03 16.39
C GLY A 33 4.51 -3.23 16.66
N GLN A 34 5.66 -3.89 16.78
CA GLN A 34 6.96 -3.25 17.09
C GLN A 34 7.76 -2.82 15.85
N GLY A 35 7.32 -3.19 14.64
CA GLY A 35 8.10 -2.95 13.42
C GLY A 35 9.33 -3.87 13.33
N GLU A 36 10.43 -3.36 12.77
CA GLU A 36 11.71 -4.10 12.61
C GLU A 36 12.46 -4.20 13.94
N PRO A 37 12.36 -5.32 14.69
CA PRO A 37 12.98 -5.42 16.00
C PRO A 37 14.50 -5.56 15.89
N SER A 38 15.23 -4.80 16.68
CA SER A 38 16.68 -4.96 16.83
C SER A 38 17.05 -6.19 17.67
N LEU A 39 18.27 -6.70 17.51
CA LEU A 39 18.77 -7.81 18.35
C LEU A 39 18.68 -7.50 19.84
N THR A 40 18.95 -6.25 20.23
CA THR A 40 18.86 -5.82 21.64
C THR A 40 17.43 -5.88 22.16
N GLN A 41 16.45 -5.44 21.36
CA GLN A 41 15.03 -5.54 21.74
C GLN A 41 14.60 -7.00 21.89
N LEU A 42 14.96 -7.86 20.93
CA LEU A 42 14.67 -9.30 21.00
C LEU A 42 15.31 -9.96 22.20
N TYR A 43 16.56 -9.59 22.56
CA TYR A 43 17.20 -10.07 23.76
C TYR A 43 16.39 -9.73 25.02
N HIS A 44 16.01 -8.47 25.19
CA HIS A 44 15.24 -8.04 26.36
C HIS A 44 13.86 -8.67 26.43
N GLU A 45 13.25 -8.97 25.31
CA GLU A 45 11.89 -9.56 25.25
C GLU A 45 11.91 -11.08 25.46
N TYR A 46 12.89 -11.80 24.88
CA TYR A 46 12.84 -13.25 24.81
C TYR A 46 13.93 -13.98 25.63
N LEU A 47 15.07 -13.38 25.92
CA LEU A 47 16.17 -14.03 26.64
C LEU A 47 16.35 -13.50 28.06
N ALA A 48 16.28 -12.20 28.29
CA ALA A 48 16.45 -11.62 29.63
C ALA A 48 15.46 -12.17 30.67
N PRO A 49 14.16 -12.37 30.35
CA PRO A 49 13.20 -12.98 31.30
C PRO A 49 13.54 -14.44 31.65
N LEU A 50 14.31 -15.14 30.84
CA LEU A 50 14.77 -16.51 31.10
C LEU A 50 16.03 -16.59 31.99
N GLY A 51 16.47 -15.44 32.54
CA GLY A 51 17.62 -15.38 33.46
C GLY A 51 18.97 -15.19 32.78
N ALA A 52 19.00 -14.85 31.48
CA ALA A 52 20.22 -14.45 30.79
C ALA A 52 20.68 -13.08 31.35
N SER A 53 21.71 -13.10 32.21
CA SER A 53 22.14 -11.95 33.01
C SER A 53 22.92 -10.88 32.24
N ASN A 54 23.43 -11.18 31.05
CA ASN A 54 24.07 -10.24 30.12
C ASN A 54 23.85 -10.66 28.68
N PRO A 55 23.75 -9.72 27.71
CA PRO A 55 23.80 -10.11 26.31
C PRO A 55 25.14 -10.83 26.03
N PRO A 56 25.13 -11.93 25.24
CA PRO A 56 26.35 -12.65 24.86
C PRO A 56 27.33 -11.69 24.17
N GLY A 57 28.63 -12.02 24.28
CA GLY A 57 29.72 -11.15 23.85
C GLY A 57 29.74 -10.74 22.39
N THR A 58 29.03 -11.47 21.50
CA THR A 58 28.96 -11.17 20.08
C THR A 58 27.51 -11.22 19.55
N ASN A 59 27.23 -10.49 18.46
CA ASN A 59 25.94 -10.58 17.77
C ASN A 59 25.66 -12.01 17.26
N ALA A 60 26.66 -12.77 16.89
CA ALA A 60 26.50 -14.14 16.42
C ALA A 60 26.02 -15.09 17.55
N ASP A 61 26.56 -14.94 18.76
CA ASP A 61 26.10 -15.70 19.93
C ASP A 61 24.67 -15.32 20.31
N LEU A 62 24.35 -14.03 20.19
CA LEU A 62 23.00 -13.53 20.45
C LEU A 62 21.98 -14.09 19.46
N VAL A 63 22.31 -14.11 18.17
CA VAL A 63 21.47 -14.71 17.12
C VAL A 63 21.25 -16.19 17.38
N ARG A 64 22.29 -16.93 17.76
CA ARG A 64 22.18 -18.36 18.07
C ARG A 64 21.24 -18.64 19.24
N ASN A 65 21.35 -17.88 20.32
CA ASN A 65 20.51 -18.05 21.50
C ASN A 65 19.06 -17.60 21.24
N LEU A 66 18.87 -16.52 20.49
CA LEU A 66 17.54 -16.05 20.07
C LEU A 66 16.83 -17.04 19.15
N ARG A 67 17.58 -17.75 18.29
CA ARG A 67 17.00 -18.74 17.38
C ARG A 67 16.16 -19.78 18.14
N GLU A 68 16.70 -20.36 19.21
CA GLU A 68 16.00 -21.37 20.00
C GLU A 68 14.70 -20.80 20.62
N ALA A 69 14.81 -19.66 21.30
CA ALA A 69 13.66 -19.02 21.95
C ALA A 69 12.56 -18.57 20.95
N LEU A 70 12.98 -17.99 19.82
CA LEU A 70 12.04 -17.51 18.80
C LEU A 70 11.40 -18.69 18.04
N THR A 71 12.15 -19.78 17.77
CA THR A 71 11.59 -21.00 17.15
C THR A 71 10.51 -21.59 18.02
N ALA A 72 10.77 -21.78 19.32
CA ALA A 72 9.79 -22.30 20.26
C ALA A 72 8.53 -21.40 20.30
N ARG A 73 8.71 -20.08 20.17
CA ARG A 73 7.57 -19.15 20.14
C ARG A 73 6.78 -19.22 18.84
N LEU A 74 7.46 -19.31 17.68
CA LEU A 74 6.79 -19.50 16.39
C LEU A 74 5.95 -20.78 16.35
N GLU A 75 6.46 -21.85 16.96
CA GLU A 75 5.72 -23.13 17.09
C GLU A 75 4.51 -23.01 18.03
N ALA A 76 4.70 -22.41 19.21
CA ALA A 76 3.61 -22.20 20.19
C ALA A 76 2.49 -21.31 19.61
N ASP A 77 2.83 -20.36 18.77
CA ASP A 77 1.88 -19.46 18.09
C ASP A 77 1.31 -20.08 16.79
N ALA A 78 1.78 -21.26 16.37
CA ALA A 78 1.38 -21.95 15.12
C ALA A 78 1.61 -21.10 13.86
N ILE A 79 2.72 -20.33 13.81
CA ILE A 79 3.09 -19.45 12.69
C ILE A 79 4.42 -19.86 12.02
N SER A 80 4.97 -21.04 12.34
CA SER A 80 6.20 -21.56 11.74
C SER A 80 6.09 -21.77 10.24
N SER A 81 4.93 -22.24 9.73
CA SER A 81 4.69 -22.40 8.29
C SER A 81 4.78 -21.05 7.58
N MET A 82 4.12 -19.99 8.09
CA MET A 82 4.22 -18.65 7.56
C MET A 82 5.65 -18.13 7.53
N TYR A 83 6.41 -18.36 8.61
CA TYR A 83 7.81 -17.97 8.70
C TYR A 83 8.65 -18.66 7.61
N ASN A 84 8.54 -19.99 7.50
CA ASN A 84 9.39 -20.80 6.61
C ASN A 84 8.96 -20.71 5.13
N GLU A 85 7.67 -20.60 4.84
CA GLU A 85 7.12 -20.71 3.49
C GLU A 85 6.86 -19.35 2.84
N ILE A 86 6.73 -18.28 3.64
CA ILE A 86 6.45 -16.93 3.12
C ILE A 86 7.59 -15.96 3.46
N GLU A 87 7.87 -15.74 4.76
CA GLU A 87 8.77 -14.63 5.13
C GLU A 87 10.24 -14.92 4.81
N MET A 88 10.73 -16.12 5.08
CA MET A 88 12.11 -16.46 4.76
C MET A 88 12.39 -16.47 3.24
N PRO A 89 11.54 -17.08 2.38
CA PRO A 89 11.78 -17.10 0.93
C PRO A 89 11.67 -15.72 0.26
N ILE A 90 10.93 -14.77 0.81
CA ILE A 90 10.82 -13.41 0.26
C ILE A 90 12.10 -12.59 0.43
N ALA A 91 12.87 -12.81 1.50
CA ALA A 91 14.07 -12.02 1.79
C ALA A 91 15.10 -12.00 0.63
N PRO A 92 15.50 -13.13 0.03
CA PRO A 92 16.40 -13.13 -1.12
C PRO A 92 15.78 -12.49 -2.37
N ILE A 93 14.47 -12.58 -2.58
CA ILE A 93 13.79 -11.94 -3.70
C ILE A 93 13.84 -10.42 -3.58
N LEU A 94 13.53 -9.89 -2.39
CA LEU A 94 13.64 -8.46 -2.13
C LEU A 94 15.08 -7.95 -2.23
N ALA A 95 16.07 -8.74 -1.79
CA ALA A 95 17.48 -8.41 -1.97
C ALA A 95 17.87 -8.32 -3.46
N ALA A 96 17.35 -9.21 -4.29
CA ALA A 96 17.57 -9.17 -5.74
C ALA A 96 16.89 -7.94 -6.37
N MET A 97 15.65 -7.63 -5.99
CA MET A 97 14.94 -6.43 -6.45
C MET A 97 15.66 -5.13 -6.06
N GLU A 98 16.24 -5.06 -4.86
CA GLU A 98 17.08 -3.92 -4.44
C GLU A 98 18.37 -3.83 -5.29
N ALA A 99 19.00 -4.95 -5.57
CA ALA A 99 20.23 -5.01 -6.37
C ALA A 99 19.96 -4.64 -7.84
N ASP A 100 18.88 -5.13 -8.41
CA ASP A 100 18.47 -4.83 -9.78
C ASP A 100 18.03 -3.35 -9.92
N GLY A 101 17.24 -2.85 -8.97
CA GLY A 101 16.65 -1.50 -9.03
C GLY A 101 15.75 -1.30 -10.25
N ILE A 102 15.38 -0.05 -10.55
CA ILE A 102 14.57 0.30 -11.71
C ILE A 102 15.25 1.38 -12.56
N GLY A 103 15.24 1.20 -13.88
CA GLY A 103 15.80 2.17 -14.81
C GLY A 103 14.99 3.47 -14.85
N ILE A 104 15.68 4.59 -15.02
CA ILE A 104 15.06 5.90 -15.08
C ILE A 104 15.79 6.82 -16.05
N ASP A 105 15.02 7.60 -16.79
CA ASP A 105 15.51 8.67 -17.65
C ASP A 105 15.71 9.96 -16.82
N GLY A 106 16.95 10.20 -16.41
CA GLY A 106 17.31 11.38 -15.62
C GLY A 106 17.13 12.70 -16.36
N ASP A 107 17.26 12.72 -17.68
CA ASP A 107 17.09 13.94 -18.46
C ASP A 107 15.61 14.28 -18.62
N ALA A 108 14.76 13.29 -18.78
CA ALA A 108 13.30 13.47 -18.71
C ALA A 108 12.86 14.04 -17.35
N LEU A 109 13.44 13.57 -16.23
CA LEU A 109 13.16 14.13 -14.89
C LEU A 109 13.57 15.60 -14.78
N LYS A 110 14.73 15.98 -15.30
CA LYS A 110 15.19 17.39 -15.30
C LYS A 110 14.23 18.30 -16.07
N VAL A 111 13.75 17.82 -17.23
CA VAL A 111 12.75 18.55 -18.02
C VAL A 111 11.46 18.72 -17.22
N ILE A 112 10.96 17.64 -16.61
CA ILE A 112 9.75 17.66 -15.75
C ILE A 112 9.93 18.62 -14.57
N SER A 113 11.09 18.60 -13.90
CA SER A 113 11.40 19.50 -12.78
C SER A 113 11.37 20.97 -13.19
N LYS A 114 11.95 21.31 -14.35
CA LYS A 114 11.93 22.66 -14.89
C LYS A 114 10.50 23.13 -15.20
N GLU A 115 9.72 22.32 -15.89
CA GLU A 115 8.33 22.65 -16.23
C GLU A 115 7.44 22.80 -14.98
N PHE A 116 7.67 21.97 -13.94
CA PHE A 116 7.00 22.14 -12.66
C PHE A 116 7.40 23.44 -11.97
N ALA A 117 8.67 23.87 -12.04
CA ALA A 117 9.10 25.16 -11.51
C ALA A 117 8.36 26.32 -12.22
N GLU A 118 8.33 26.30 -13.56
CA GLU A 118 7.62 27.31 -14.35
C GLU A 118 6.09 27.33 -14.04
N GLN A 119 5.50 26.17 -13.81
CA GLN A 119 4.08 26.06 -13.40
C GLN A 119 3.86 26.60 -11.98
N MET A 120 4.77 26.34 -11.04
CA MET A 120 4.71 26.86 -9.67
C MET A 120 4.80 28.40 -9.69
N ASP A 121 5.74 28.98 -10.43
CA ASP A 121 5.90 30.44 -10.55
C ASP A 121 4.65 31.11 -11.12
N ARG A 122 3.97 30.46 -12.04
CA ARG A 122 2.69 30.93 -12.59
C ARG A 122 1.56 30.88 -11.55
N LEU A 123 1.41 29.74 -10.87
CA LEU A 123 0.40 29.55 -9.83
C LEU A 123 0.61 30.48 -8.63
N GLU A 124 1.86 30.75 -8.28
CA GLU A 124 2.22 31.71 -7.23
C GLU A 124 1.76 33.12 -7.59
N ARG A 125 2.05 33.60 -8.81
CA ARG A 125 1.57 34.89 -9.30
C ARG A 125 0.03 34.95 -9.32
N GLU A 126 -0.66 33.90 -9.80
CA GLU A 126 -2.10 33.85 -9.78
C GLU A 126 -2.65 33.91 -8.33
N CYS A 127 -2.00 33.28 -7.36
CA CYS A 127 -2.37 33.39 -5.94
C CYS A 127 -2.18 34.81 -5.41
N TYR A 128 -1.11 35.52 -5.79
CA TYR A 128 -0.85 36.92 -5.41
C TYR A 128 -1.90 37.87 -6.00
N GLU A 129 -2.20 37.73 -7.28
CA GLU A 129 -3.26 38.50 -7.94
C GLU A 129 -4.63 38.29 -7.26
N LEU A 130 -5.00 37.05 -6.99
CA LEU A 130 -6.27 36.71 -6.35
C LEU A 130 -6.36 37.15 -4.88
N SER A 131 -5.23 37.22 -4.18
CA SER A 131 -5.16 37.68 -2.78
C SER A 131 -4.91 39.18 -2.66
N GLY A 132 -4.49 39.87 -3.73
CA GLY A 132 -4.11 41.28 -3.73
C GLY A 132 -2.80 41.58 -2.98
N ARG A 133 -2.00 40.57 -2.63
CA ARG A 133 -0.72 40.71 -1.92
C ARG A 133 0.20 39.53 -2.14
N GLU A 134 1.49 39.78 -2.01
CA GLU A 134 2.52 38.72 -1.96
C GLU A 134 2.61 38.14 -0.55
N PHE A 135 2.81 36.83 -0.46
CA PHE A 135 3.00 36.09 0.78
C PHE A 135 3.64 34.72 0.50
N ASN A 136 4.23 34.08 1.50
CA ASN A 136 4.78 32.73 1.33
C ASN A 136 3.65 31.67 1.35
N LEU A 137 3.34 31.06 0.17
CA LEU A 137 2.33 30.04 -0.01
C LEU A 137 2.60 28.77 0.83
N ASN A 138 3.86 28.53 1.18
CA ASN A 138 4.28 27.40 2.03
C ASN A 138 4.21 27.72 3.52
N SER A 139 3.92 28.96 3.93
CA SER A 139 3.77 29.35 5.33
C SER A 139 2.33 29.18 5.81
N PRO A 140 2.00 28.19 6.67
CA PRO A 140 0.64 28.04 7.19
C PRO A 140 0.15 29.27 7.97
N ILE A 141 1.06 30.06 8.56
CA ILE A 141 0.73 31.28 9.31
C ILE A 141 0.26 32.37 8.35
N GLN A 142 1.08 32.72 7.35
CA GLN A 142 0.74 33.75 6.39
C GLN A 142 -0.50 33.37 5.56
N LEU A 143 -0.61 32.10 5.21
CA LEU A 143 -1.77 31.60 4.49
C LEU A 143 -3.09 31.75 5.29
N ARG A 144 -3.07 31.45 6.59
CA ARG A 144 -4.23 31.70 7.47
C ARG A 144 -4.60 33.18 7.51
N GLU A 145 -3.60 34.07 7.64
CA GLU A 145 -3.82 35.51 7.63
C GLU A 145 -4.52 35.94 6.33
N VAL A 146 -4.00 35.47 5.17
CA VAL A 146 -4.60 35.78 3.87
C VAL A 146 -6.02 35.23 3.77
N LEU A 147 -6.26 33.97 4.06
CA LEU A 147 -7.56 33.33 3.91
C LEU A 147 -8.63 33.92 4.83
N PHE A 148 -8.31 34.09 6.13
CA PHE A 148 -9.33 34.40 7.14
C PHE A 148 -9.36 35.86 7.57
N THR A 149 -8.25 36.58 7.49
CA THR A 149 -8.18 37.99 7.88
C THR A 149 -8.32 38.92 6.67
N HIS A 150 -7.58 38.65 5.61
CA HIS A 150 -7.56 39.52 4.42
C HIS A 150 -8.74 39.22 3.50
N LEU A 151 -8.90 37.99 3.03
CA LEU A 151 -10.02 37.57 2.16
C LEU A 151 -11.32 37.33 2.93
N LYS A 152 -11.27 37.33 4.26
CA LYS A 152 -12.44 37.18 5.17
C LYS A 152 -13.31 35.94 4.85
N LEU A 153 -12.68 34.84 4.42
CA LEU A 153 -13.42 33.62 4.11
C LEU A 153 -14.03 33.02 5.37
N SER A 154 -15.24 32.49 5.27
CA SER A 154 -15.93 31.90 6.42
C SER A 154 -15.20 30.67 6.95
N ALA A 155 -14.88 30.69 8.22
CA ALA A 155 -14.27 29.56 8.92
C ALA A 155 -15.29 28.60 9.57
N LYS A 156 -16.59 28.76 9.27
CA LYS A 156 -17.66 27.92 9.83
C LYS A 156 -17.51 26.47 9.38
N GLY A 157 -17.46 25.55 10.34
CA GLY A 157 -17.33 24.11 10.07
C GLY A 157 -15.92 23.64 9.67
N LEU A 158 -14.89 24.51 9.79
CA LEU A 158 -13.52 24.14 9.51
C LEU A 158 -12.84 23.58 10.76
N LYS A 159 -11.88 22.69 10.53
CA LYS A 159 -11.06 22.07 11.56
C LYS A 159 -10.13 23.10 12.21
N LYS A 160 -10.06 23.12 13.53
CA LYS A 160 -9.08 23.90 14.31
C LYS A 160 -7.91 23.02 14.71
N THR A 161 -6.71 23.58 14.65
CA THR A 161 -5.47 23.05 15.19
C THR A 161 -5.03 23.90 16.38
N LYS A 162 -3.98 23.49 17.11
CA LYS A 162 -3.42 24.29 18.21
C LYS A 162 -2.97 25.70 17.76
N SER A 163 -2.60 25.86 16.49
CA SER A 163 -2.09 27.12 15.92
C SER A 163 -3.11 27.91 15.11
N GLY A 164 -4.41 27.52 15.13
CA GLY A 164 -5.48 28.18 14.38
C GLY A 164 -6.24 27.24 13.44
N PHE A 165 -6.97 27.78 12.47
CA PHE A 165 -7.69 26.95 11.47
C PHE A 165 -6.70 26.15 10.61
N SER A 166 -7.06 24.90 10.28
CA SER A 166 -6.30 24.08 9.36
C SER A 166 -6.23 24.74 7.99
N THR A 167 -5.14 24.50 7.26
CA THR A 167 -4.96 24.81 5.85
C THR A 167 -4.66 23.55 5.05
N ASP A 168 -5.12 22.40 5.53
CA ASP A 168 -5.03 21.12 4.84
C ASP A 168 -5.89 21.10 3.55
N ALA A 169 -5.73 20.07 2.73
CA ALA A 169 -6.43 19.95 1.47
C ALA A 169 -7.95 20.00 1.64
N ASP A 170 -8.50 19.27 2.64
CA ASP A 170 -9.94 19.25 2.92
C ASP A 170 -10.50 20.64 3.26
N THR A 171 -9.72 21.42 4.03
CA THR A 171 -10.10 22.79 4.36
C THR A 171 -10.06 23.70 3.14
N LEU A 172 -9.01 23.58 2.31
CA LEU A 172 -8.88 24.37 1.11
C LEU A 172 -9.94 24.04 0.05
N GLU A 173 -10.33 22.77 -0.09
CA GLU A 173 -11.43 22.36 -0.97
C GLU A 173 -12.77 22.99 -0.57
N LYS A 174 -13.08 23.03 0.73
CA LYS A 174 -14.28 23.73 1.24
C LYS A 174 -14.23 25.23 0.95
N LEU A 175 -13.06 25.84 1.09
CA LEU A 175 -12.86 27.26 0.82
C LEU A 175 -12.86 27.58 -0.69
N ALA A 176 -12.52 26.63 -1.55
CA ALA A 176 -12.53 26.77 -3.00
C ALA A 176 -13.95 27.01 -3.58
N ALA A 177 -14.99 26.62 -2.85
CA ALA A 177 -16.36 26.97 -3.18
C ALA A 177 -16.69 28.46 -2.96
N MET A 178 -15.89 29.17 -2.14
CA MET A 178 -16.13 30.58 -1.77
C MET A 178 -15.21 31.55 -2.52
N HIS A 179 -14.01 31.11 -2.92
CA HIS A 179 -13.00 31.94 -3.56
C HIS A 179 -12.08 31.09 -4.44
N PRO A 180 -11.61 31.60 -5.61
CA PRO A 180 -10.77 30.81 -6.52
C PRO A 180 -9.34 30.54 -6.01
N MET A 181 -8.79 31.40 -5.14
CA MET A 181 -7.41 31.28 -4.65
C MET A 181 -7.12 29.95 -3.93
N PRO A 182 -7.97 29.40 -3.03
CA PRO A 182 -7.74 28.09 -2.42
C PRO A 182 -7.55 26.95 -3.43
N ARG A 183 -8.26 26.98 -4.57
CA ARG A 183 -8.07 25.99 -5.65
C ARG A 183 -6.67 26.10 -6.27
N LYS A 184 -6.21 27.33 -6.57
CA LYS A 184 -4.87 27.59 -7.11
C LYS A 184 -3.78 27.14 -6.12
N LEU A 185 -4.03 27.33 -4.84
CA LEU A 185 -3.13 26.86 -3.79
C LEU A 185 -3.05 25.34 -3.71
N ILE A 186 -4.17 24.61 -3.89
CA ILE A 186 -4.17 23.13 -3.96
C ILE A 186 -3.33 22.67 -5.17
N GLU A 187 -3.51 23.30 -6.33
CA GLU A 187 -2.72 23.04 -7.54
C GLU A 187 -1.23 23.29 -7.28
N TYR A 188 -0.86 24.43 -6.73
CA TYR A 188 0.51 24.78 -6.36
C TYR A 188 1.14 23.74 -5.44
N ARG A 189 0.47 23.39 -4.35
CA ARG A 189 0.95 22.38 -3.39
C ARG A 189 1.13 21.01 -4.01
N THR A 190 0.23 20.63 -4.90
CA THR A 190 0.34 19.36 -5.64
C THR A 190 1.59 19.34 -6.49
N ILE A 191 1.82 20.36 -7.30
CA ILE A 191 3.01 20.46 -8.16
C ILE A 191 4.28 20.57 -7.32
N SER A 192 4.29 21.40 -6.28
CA SER A 192 5.42 21.56 -5.36
C SER A 192 5.84 20.22 -4.73
N LYS A 193 4.86 19.45 -4.25
CA LYS A 193 5.11 18.12 -3.71
C LYS A 193 5.66 17.15 -4.75
N LEU A 194 5.10 17.15 -5.96
CA LEU A 194 5.56 16.27 -7.04
C LEU A 194 6.97 16.63 -7.49
N LYS A 195 7.26 17.92 -7.59
CA LYS A 195 8.60 18.42 -7.92
C LYS A 195 9.62 18.00 -6.87
N SER A 196 9.41 18.38 -5.61
CA SER A 196 10.38 18.15 -4.54
C SER A 196 10.54 16.66 -4.17
N THR A 197 9.43 15.90 -4.09
CA THR A 197 9.46 14.52 -3.64
C THR A 197 9.88 13.53 -4.72
N TYR A 198 9.61 13.87 -6.00
CA TYR A 198 9.88 12.94 -7.10
C TYR A 198 10.84 13.53 -8.15
N ALA A 199 10.51 14.63 -8.84
CA ALA A 199 11.30 15.07 -9.97
C ALA A 199 12.74 15.45 -9.55
N ASP A 200 12.91 16.17 -8.43
CA ASP A 200 14.22 16.55 -7.92
C ASP A 200 14.89 15.41 -7.17
N ALA A 201 14.21 14.85 -6.16
CA ALA A 201 14.79 13.84 -5.28
C ALA A 201 15.19 12.56 -6.02
N LEU A 202 14.38 12.08 -7.00
CA LEU A 202 14.73 10.90 -7.77
C LEU A 202 15.98 11.13 -8.65
N SER A 203 16.16 12.35 -9.18
CA SER A 203 17.35 12.69 -9.98
C SER A 203 18.64 12.59 -9.18
N GLU A 204 18.61 12.89 -7.88
CA GLU A 204 19.77 12.85 -6.98
C GLU A 204 20.21 11.44 -6.59
N VAL A 205 19.27 10.47 -6.62
CA VAL A 205 19.53 9.09 -6.18
C VAL A 205 19.79 8.11 -7.32
N ILE A 206 19.88 8.60 -8.56
CA ILE A 206 20.28 7.78 -9.71
C ILE A 206 21.73 7.33 -9.53
N ARG A 207 21.98 6.02 -9.48
CA ARG A 207 23.35 5.50 -9.41
C ARG A 207 24.06 5.67 -10.75
N SER A 208 25.14 6.45 -10.77
CA SER A 208 25.92 6.76 -11.98
C SER A 208 26.45 5.51 -12.71
N GLY A 209 26.76 4.44 -11.98
CA GLY A 209 27.27 3.18 -12.57
C GLY A 209 26.20 2.32 -13.26
N THR A 210 24.92 2.49 -12.93
CA THR A 210 23.83 1.65 -13.46
C THR A 210 22.76 2.46 -14.20
N GLY A 211 22.65 3.76 -13.98
CA GLY A 211 21.53 4.60 -14.46
C GLY A 211 20.18 4.21 -13.80
N ARG A 212 20.20 3.55 -12.66
CA ARG A 212 19.01 3.01 -12.01
C ARG A 212 18.81 3.59 -10.61
N ILE A 213 17.58 3.56 -10.15
CA ILE A 213 17.22 3.86 -8.76
C ILE A 213 17.07 2.55 -8.01
N HIS A 214 17.64 2.51 -6.82
CA HIS A 214 17.61 1.35 -5.94
C HIS A 214 16.92 1.75 -4.63
N THR A 215 15.66 1.35 -4.48
CA THR A 215 14.90 1.53 -3.24
C THR A 215 15.34 0.53 -2.19
N THR A 216 15.05 0.82 -0.94
CA THR A 216 15.17 -0.14 0.17
C THR A 216 13.79 -0.75 0.44
N TRP A 217 13.69 -2.08 0.44
CA TRP A 217 12.48 -2.81 0.76
C TRP A 217 12.45 -3.20 2.24
N HIS A 218 11.34 -2.88 2.91
CA HIS A 218 11.10 -3.27 4.31
C HIS A 218 10.07 -4.38 4.37
N GLN A 219 10.50 -5.54 4.87
CA GLN A 219 9.64 -6.71 4.99
C GLN A 219 8.90 -6.75 6.34
N ALA A 220 9.50 -6.19 7.38
CA ALA A 220 9.07 -6.31 8.77
C ALA A 220 8.63 -4.96 9.39
N LEU A 221 8.18 -4.01 8.58
CA LEU A 221 7.80 -2.67 9.06
C LEU A 221 6.28 -2.49 9.20
N VAL A 222 5.50 -2.99 8.25
CA VAL A 222 4.06 -2.78 8.19
C VAL A 222 3.31 -3.93 8.88
N PRO A 223 2.51 -3.67 9.94
CA PRO A 223 1.88 -4.73 10.73
C PRO A 223 0.91 -5.65 9.97
N THR A 224 0.43 -5.27 8.79
CA THR A 224 -0.37 -6.14 7.91
C THR A 224 0.49 -7.12 7.11
N GLY A 225 1.82 -7.07 7.20
CA GLY A 225 2.74 -7.87 6.40
C GLY A 225 2.99 -7.34 4.99
N ARG A 226 2.41 -6.21 4.60
CA ARG A 226 2.76 -5.55 3.33
C ARG A 226 4.23 -5.17 3.32
N VAL A 227 4.89 -5.38 2.19
CA VAL A 227 6.23 -4.84 1.94
C VAL A 227 6.11 -3.34 1.72
N SER A 228 7.03 -2.57 2.29
CA SER A 228 7.10 -1.12 2.06
C SER A 228 8.45 -0.71 1.48
N SER A 229 8.50 0.44 0.85
CA SER A 229 9.66 0.96 0.13
C SER A 229 10.07 2.31 0.70
N SER A 230 11.38 2.53 0.87
CA SER A 230 11.96 3.82 1.27
C SER A 230 13.26 4.11 0.52
N ASP A 231 13.71 5.33 0.58
CA ASP A 231 15.00 5.81 0.11
C ASP A 231 15.36 5.44 -1.35
N PRO A 232 14.47 5.76 -2.32
CA PRO A 232 13.21 6.51 -2.27
C PRO A 232 11.98 5.60 -2.15
N ASN A 233 10.83 6.14 -1.65
CA ASN A 233 9.56 5.42 -1.68
C ASN A 233 8.96 5.42 -3.10
N LEU A 234 9.04 4.30 -3.80
CA LEU A 234 8.53 4.13 -5.16
C LEU A 234 7.06 3.68 -5.21
N GLN A 235 6.48 3.25 -4.07
CA GLN A 235 5.09 2.80 -4.00
C GLN A 235 4.07 3.95 -3.99
N ASN A 236 4.51 5.18 -3.72
CA ASN A 236 3.64 6.35 -3.58
C ASN A 236 3.64 7.29 -4.79
N ILE A 237 4.24 6.90 -5.92
CA ILE A 237 4.23 7.71 -7.15
C ILE A 237 2.81 7.72 -7.72
N PRO A 238 2.17 8.91 -7.88
CA PRO A 238 0.78 9.00 -8.27
C PRO A 238 0.49 8.37 -9.64
N THR A 239 -0.64 7.66 -9.75
CA THR A 239 -1.07 6.98 -10.98
C THR A 239 -2.15 7.77 -11.74
N ARG A 240 -2.98 8.55 -11.03
CA ARG A 240 -4.21 9.12 -11.58
C ARG A 240 -4.03 10.51 -12.17
N SER A 241 -3.15 11.33 -11.59
CA SER A 241 -2.93 12.68 -12.10
C SER A 241 -2.09 12.67 -13.39
N VAL A 242 -2.27 13.70 -14.20
CA VAL A 242 -1.47 13.91 -15.43
C VAL A 242 0.02 14.03 -15.09
N GLU A 243 0.32 14.81 -14.06
CA GLU A 243 1.67 15.08 -13.57
C GLU A 243 2.33 13.80 -13.01
N GLY A 244 1.59 12.99 -12.25
CA GLY A 244 2.07 11.71 -11.74
C GLY A 244 2.41 10.73 -12.88
N ARG A 245 1.57 10.67 -13.92
CA ARG A 245 1.85 9.86 -15.12
C ARG A 245 3.11 10.34 -15.86
N ARG A 246 3.37 11.66 -15.89
CA ARG A 246 4.61 12.20 -16.46
C ARG A 246 5.85 11.71 -15.70
N ILE A 247 5.81 11.69 -14.36
CA ILE A 247 6.89 11.12 -13.54
C ILE A 247 7.06 9.62 -13.82
N ARG A 248 5.96 8.85 -13.89
CA ARG A 248 6.01 7.42 -14.24
C ARG A 248 6.58 7.15 -15.64
N ARG A 249 6.39 8.07 -16.58
CA ARG A 249 6.96 7.97 -17.93
C ARG A 249 8.50 8.01 -17.94
N ALA A 250 9.11 8.66 -16.94
CA ALA A 250 10.57 8.67 -16.80
C ALA A 250 11.13 7.30 -16.34
N PHE A 251 10.32 6.40 -15.80
CA PHE A 251 10.78 5.05 -15.49
C PHE A 251 10.76 4.18 -16.75
N VAL A 252 11.93 3.71 -17.14
CA VAL A 252 12.17 2.98 -18.39
C VAL A 252 12.90 1.66 -18.11
N PRO A 253 12.63 0.58 -18.88
CA PRO A 253 13.40 -0.65 -18.77
C PRO A 253 14.81 -0.45 -19.33
N LYS A 254 15.70 -1.40 -19.06
CA LYS A 254 17.01 -1.42 -19.71
C LYS A 254 16.86 -1.63 -21.24
N PRO A 255 17.84 -1.20 -22.06
CA PRO A 255 17.82 -1.45 -23.51
C PRO A 255 17.59 -2.91 -23.85
N GLY A 256 16.70 -3.19 -24.83
CA GLY A 256 16.30 -4.53 -25.24
C GLY A 256 15.32 -5.22 -24.30
N CYS A 257 14.74 -4.48 -23.35
CA CYS A 257 13.69 -4.97 -22.47
C CYS A 257 12.43 -4.11 -22.54
N ILE A 258 11.35 -4.67 -22.04
CA ILE A 258 10.04 -4.03 -21.88
C ILE A 258 9.54 -4.22 -20.43
N PHE A 259 8.75 -3.30 -19.92
CA PHE A 259 8.05 -3.51 -18.67
C PHE A 259 6.81 -4.38 -18.87
N VAL A 260 6.60 -5.29 -17.92
CA VAL A 260 5.39 -6.09 -17.78
C VAL A 260 4.82 -5.83 -16.39
N SER A 261 3.59 -5.38 -16.33
CA SER A 261 2.81 -5.18 -15.10
C SER A 261 1.78 -6.29 -15.00
N ALA A 262 1.74 -6.94 -13.84
CA ALA A 262 0.72 -7.91 -13.46
C ALA A 262 0.05 -7.42 -12.16
N ASP A 263 -1.23 -7.03 -12.24
CA ASP A 263 -1.97 -6.38 -11.15
C ASP A 263 -3.21 -7.20 -10.78
N TYR A 264 -3.37 -7.51 -9.50
CA TYR A 264 -4.57 -8.18 -9.03
C TYR A 264 -5.81 -7.30 -9.15
N SER A 265 -6.80 -7.79 -9.83
CA SER A 265 -8.09 -7.11 -9.94
C SER A 265 -8.91 -7.29 -8.66
N GLN A 266 -9.10 -6.20 -7.89
CA GLN A 266 -9.99 -6.14 -6.73
C GLN A 266 -9.65 -7.17 -5.62
N ILE A 267 -8.37 -7.41 -5.32
CA ILE A 267 -7.94 -8.47 -4.42
C ILE A 267 -8.61 -8.39 -3.04
N ASP A 268 -8.71 -7.20 -2.44
CA ASP A 268 -9.30 -7.03 -1.11
C ASP A 268 -10.78 -7.44 -1.07
N LEU A 269 -11.54 -7.15 -2.15
CA LEU A 269 -12.95 -7.58 -2.28
C LEU A 269 -13.07 -9.08 -2.49
N ARG A 270 -12.15 -9.68 -3.23
CA ARG A 270 -12.08 -11.14 -3.44
C ARG A 270 -11.71 -11.86 -2.14
N VAL A 271 -10.74 -11.35 -1.41
CA VAL A 271 -10.39 -11.85 -0.06
C VAL A 271 -11.59 -11.73 0.88
N MET A 272 -12.32 -10.62 0.87
CA MET A 272 -13.55 -10.46 1.65
C MET A 272 -14.61 -11.51 1.27
N ALA A 273 -14.82 -11.74 -0.03
CA ALA A 273 -15.77 -12.77 -0.51
C ALA A 273 -15.38 -14.17 0.00
N HIS A 274 -14.08 -14.49 -0.02
CA HIS A 274 -13.56 -15.76 0.49
C HIS A 274 -13.77 -15.91 2.00
N LEU A 275 -13.33 -14.90 2.78
CA LEU A 275 -13.37 -14.93 4.25
C LEU A 275 -14.80 -14.90 4.79
N SER A 276 -15.66 -14.05 4.25
CA SER A 276 -17.06 -13.96 4.69
C SER A 276 -17.92 -15.13 4.18
N GLY A 277 -17.57 -15.71 3.04
CA GLY A 277 -18.41 -16.70 2.37
C GLY A 277 -19.77 -16.14 1.95
N ASP A 278 -19.91 -14.82 1.85
CA ASP A 278 -21.16 -14.17 1.43
C ASP A 278 -21.56 -14.65 0.04
N LYS A 279 -22.76 -15.22 -0.06
CA LYS A 279 -23.24 -15.87 -1.29
C LYS A 279 -23.29 -14.89 -2.48
N THR A 280 -23.72 -13.67 -2.23
CA THR A 280 -23.85 -12.63 -3.24
C THR A 280 -22.50 -12.20 -3.79
N LEU A 281 -21.50 -12.00 -2.90
CA LEU A 281 -20.13 -11.68 -3.34
C LEU A 281 -19.46 -12.85 -4.05
N VAL A 282 -19.60 -14.07 -3.52
CA VAL A 282 -19.03 -15.29 -4.14
C VAL A 282 -19.62 -15.50 -5.52
N GLU A 283 -20.94 -15.39 -5.68
CA GLU A 283 -21.60 -15.49 -6.98
C GLU A 283 -21.10 -14.46 -7.97
N ALA A 284 -21.08 -13.18 -7.59
CA ALA A 284 -20.63 -12.09 -8.47
C ALA A 284 -19.20 -12.31 -9.00
N PHE A 285 -18.27 -12.73 -8.14
CA PHE A 285 -16.89 -12.99 -8.57
C PHE A 285 -16.76 -14.30 -9.36
N THR A 286 -17.58 -15.31 -9.11
CA THR A 286 -17.56 -16.59 -9.85
C THR A 286 -18.13 -16.41 -11.26
N THR A 287 -19.22 -15.65 -11.40
CA THR A 287 -19.84 -15.37 -12.69
C THR A 287 -19.07 -14.29 -13.50
N GLY A 288 -18.12 -13.60 -12.85
CA GLY A 288 -17.35 -12.52 -13.49
C GLY A 288 -18.12 -11.20 -13.63
N GLU A 289 -19.17 -11.02 -12.85
CA GLU A 289 -19.94 -9.78 -12.80
C GLU A 289 -19.11 -8.64 -12.20
N ASP A 290 -19.35 -7.40 -12.66
CA ASP A 290 -18.74 -6.21 -12.05
C ASP A 290 -19.41 -5.90 -10.71
N ILE A 291 -18.70 -6.19 -9.61
CA ILE A 291 -19.21 -5.99 -8.25
C ILE A 291 -19.62 -4.52 -7.98
N HIS A 292 -18.99 -3.54 -8.63
CA HIS A 292 -19.37 -2.14 -8.47
C HIS A 292 -20.66 -1.80 -9.20
N VAL A 293 -20.91 -2.43 -10.36
CA VAL A 293 -22.21 -2.34 -11.06
C VAL A 293 -23.29 -2.99 -10.21
N ARG A 294 -23.04 -4.18 -9.68
CA ARG A 294 -23.98 -4.87 -8.78
C ARG A 294 -24.31 -4.03 -7.54
N THR A 295 -23.31 -3.45 -6.88
CA THR A 295 -23.51 -2.56 -5.74
C THR A 295 -24.30 -1.30 -6.12
N ALA A 296 -24.01 -0.69 -7.28
CA ALA A 296 -24.78 0.45 -7.77
C ALA A 296 -26.27 0.09 -7.95
N THR A 297 -26.53 -1.09 -8.46
CA THR A 297 -27.90 -1.59 -8.66
C THR A 297 -28.58 -1.87 -7.32
N GLU A 298 -27.96 -2.62 -6.44
CA GLU A 298 -28.59 -3.13 -5.24
C GLU A 298 -28.64 -2.11 -4.08
N VAL A 299 -27.64 -1.22 -3.99
CA VAL A 299 -27.50 -0.25 -2.88
C VAL A 299 -28.00 1.13 -3.29
N LEU A 300 -27.62 1.61 -4.49
CA LEU A 300 -28.08 2.92 -4.97
C LEU A 300 -29.47 2.85 -5.65
N GLY A 301 -29.96 1.65 -5.99
CA GLY A 301 -31.25 1.46 -6.64
C GLY A 301 -31.27 1.86 -8.11
N ILE A 302 -30.11 1.84 -8.78
CA ILE A 302 -29.95 2.21 -10.19
C ILE A 302 -30.06 0.93 -11.03
N THR A 303 -30.92 0.94 -12.06
CA THR A 303 -31.04 -0.24 -12.95
C THR A 303 -29.74 -0.47 -13.72
N PRO A 304 -29.35 -1.74 -14.01
CA PRO A 304 -28.05 -2.06 -14.62
C PRO A 304 -27.74 -1.29 -15.90
N ASP A 305 -28.74 -1.07 -16.75
CA ASP A 305 -28.65 -0.32 -18.00
C ASP A 305 -28.38 1.19 -17.81
N LYS A 306 -28.63 1.72 -16.61
CA LYS A 306 -28.43 3.13 -16.24
C LYS A 306 -27.19 3.36 -15.38
N VAL A 307 -26.44 2.32 -15.04
CA VAL A 307 -25.19 2.48 -14.27
C VAL A 307 -24.12 3.14 -15.15
N ASN A 308 -23.94 4.43 -14.96
CA ASN A 308 -22.88 5.20 -15.61
C ASN A 308 -21.56 5.15 -14.81
N SER A 309 -20.52 5.81 -15.33
CA SER A 309 -19.19 5.86 -14.70
C SER A 309 -19.23 6.50 -13.29
N GLU A 310 -20.11 7.48 -13.07
CA GLU A 310 -20.26 8.14 -11.77
C GLU A 310 -20.93 7.21 -10.74
N ALA A 311 -22.04 6.56 -11.10
CA ALA A 311 -22.69 5.58 -10.24
C ALA A 311 -21.72 4.42 -9.86
N ARG A 312 -20.93 3.95 -10.83
CA ARG A 312 -19.91 2.94 -10.60
C ARG A 312 -18.81 3.46 -9.66
N ARG A 313 -18.40 4.72 -9.79
CA ARG A 313 -17.44 5.39 -8.89
C ARG A 313 -17.97 5.46 -7.45
N LEU A 314 -19.21 5.88 -7.27
CA LEU A 314 -19.88 5.92 -5.96
C LEU A 314 -19.97 4.53 -5.33
N ALA A 315 -20.39 3.53 -6.09
CA ALA A 315 -20.42 2.14 -5.64
C ALA A 315 -19.02 1.61 -5.23
N LYS A 316 -17.98 2.03 -5.96
CA LYS A 316 -16.59 1.71 -5.59
C LYS A 316 -16.21 2.31 -4.23
N VAL A 317 -16.58 3.56 -3.96
CA VAL A 317 -16.35 4.21 -2.65
C VAL A 317 -17.10 3.48 -1.55
N ILE A 318 -18.35 3.08 -1.80
CA ILE A 318 -19.16 2.31 -0.84
C ILE A 318 -18.52 0.96 -0.54
N ASN A 319 -18.17 0.17 -1.56
CA ASN A 319 -17.57 -1.16 -1.39
C ASN A 319 -16.29 -1.10 -0.56
N PHE A 320 -15.32 -0.27 -0.96
CA PHE A 320 -14.06 -0.15 -0.23
C PHE A 320 -14.24 0.53 1.12
N GLY A 321 -15.09 1.55 1.20
CA GLY A 321 -15.35 2.25 2.45
C GLY A 321 -15.90 1.31 3.52
N ILE A 322 -16.90 0.52 3.20
CA ILE A 322 -17.56 -0.38 4.18
C ILE A 322 -16.60 -1.51 4.60
N ILE A 323 -15.88 -2.11 3.65
CA ILE A 323 -14.88 -3.16 3.95
C ILE A 323 -13.82 -2.65 4.93
N TYR A 324 -13.45 -1.37 4.81
CA TYR A 324 -12.47 -0.75 5.71
C TYR A 324 -13.09 -0.10 6.95
N GLY A 325 -14.34 -0.43 7.27
CA GLY A 325 -15.01 0.05 8.49
C GLY A 325 -15.35 1.54 8.47
N MET A 326 -15.63 2.09 7.28
CA MET A 326 -16.07 3.48 7.14
C MET A 326 -17.48 3.64 7.70
N GLY A 327 -17.66 4.54 8.67
CA GLY A 327 -18.96 4.90 9.19
C GLY A 327 -19.70 5.91 8.29
N SER A 328 -21.00 6.08 8.53
CA SER A 328 -21.90 6.95 7.74
C SER A 328 -21.43 8.40 7.65
N GLN A 329 -20.84 8.96 8.70
CA GLN A 329 -20.34 10.33 8.69
C GLN A 329 -19.22 10.55 7.67
N ARG A 330 -18.28 9.60 7.58
CA ARG A 330 -17.18 9.66 6.62
C ARG A 330 -17.69 9.38 5.22
N LEU A 331 -18.58 8.38 5.07
CA LEU A 331 -19.19 8.07 3.77
C LEU A 331 -19.98 9.27 3.21
N ALA A 332 -20.75 9.98 4.05
CA ALA A 332 -21.46 11.20 3.67
C ALA A 332 -20.50 12.28 3.14
N GLY A 333 -19.34 12.46 3.81
CA GLY A 333 -18.32 13.40 3.37
C GLY A 333 -17.67 13.03 2.03
N GLU A 334 -17.30 11.75 1.86
CA GLU A 334 -16.68 11.24 0.62
C GLU A 334 -17.61 11.29 -0.60
N LEU A 335 -18.90 11.08 -0.38
CA LEU A 335 -19.91 11.08 -1.46
C LEU A 335 -20.56 12.46 -1.67
N GLY A 336 -20.39 13.41 -0.73
CA GLY A 336 -21.06 14.71 -0.76
C GLY A 336 -22.57 14.64 -0.55
N ILE A 337 -23.07 13.64 0.21
CA ILE A 337 -24.50 13.38 0.44
C ILE A 337 -24.89 13.62 1.91
N PRO A 338 -26.19 13.75 2.21
CA PRO A 338 -26.67 13.83 3.59
C PRO A 338 -26.33 12.61 4.43
N LEU A 339 -26.08 12.80 5.73
CA LEU A 339 -25.75 11.73 6.68
C LEU A 339 -26.81 10.61 6.70
N ALA A 340 -28.10 10.98 6.62
CA ALA A 340 -29.20 10.02 6.61
C ALA A 340 -29.14 9.09 5.40
N GLU A 341 -28.81 9.62 4.23
CA GLU A 341 -28.67 8.87 2.99
C GLU A 341 -27.46 7.92 3.04
N ALA A 342 -26.31 8.40 3.56
CA ALA A 342 -25.15 7.56 3.76
C ALA A 342 -25.41 6.41 4.75
N SER A 343 -26.20 6.66 5.80
CA SER A 343 -26.62 5.62 6.76
C SER A 343 -27.54 4.59 6.10
N ASP A 344 -28.42 5.02 5.22
CA ASP A 344 -29.31 4.14 4.47
C ASP A 344 -28.54 3.28 3.46
N TYR A 345 -27.53 3.82 2.78
CA TYR A 345 -26.64 3.03 1.91
C TYR A 345 -25.88 1.95 2.67
N ILE A 346 -25.34 2.25 3.84
CA ILE A 346 -24.66 1.24 4.68
C ILE A 346 -25.65 0.15 5.12
N LYS A 347 -26.86 0.53 5.51
CA LYS A 347 -27.91 -0.40 5.91
C LYS A 347 -28.27 -1.34 4.76
N ARG A 348 -28.59 -0.80 3.57
CA ARG A 348 -28.90 -1.60 2.37
C ARG A 348 -27.74 -2.51 1.97
N TYR A 349 -26.52 -2.02 2.06
CA TYR A 349 -25.33 -2.81 1.76
C TYR A 349 -25.27 -4.07 2.61
N PHE A 350 -25.48 -3.97 3.92
CA PHE A 350 -25.46 -5.12 4.83
C PHE A 350 -26.71 -5.99 4.74
N GLU A 351 -27.84 -5.44 4.34
CA GLU A 351 -29.04 -6.24 4.02
C GLU A 351 -28.82 -7.12 2.79
N ARG A 352 -28.03 -6.66 1.82
CA ARG A 352 -27.68 -7.40 0.60
C ARG A 352 -26.52 -8.35 0.80
N LEU A 353 -25.62 -8.03 1.71
CA LEU A 353 -24.41 -8.78 2.02
C LEU A 353 -24.38 -9.21 3.49
N PRO A 354 -25.33 -10.04 3.93
CA PRO A 354 -25.46 -10.42 5.35
C PRO A 354 -24.26 -11.25 5.85
N GLY A 355 -23.63 -12.04 4.97
CA GLY A 355 -22.42 -12.80 5.29
C GLY A 355 -21.23 -11.87 5.59
N VAL A 356 -21.10 -10.77 4.86
CA VAL A 356 -20.08 -9.75 5.17
C VAL A 356 -20.32 -9.15 6.54
N ARG A 357 -21.55 -8.75 6.86
CA ARG A 357 -21.91 -8.21 8.18
C ARG A 357 -21.56 -9.17 9.30
N ALA A 358 -22.00 -10.41 9.18
CA ALA A 358 -21.74 -11.46 10.19
C ALA A 358 -20.24 -11.65 10.40
N TRP A 359 -19.47 -11.73 9.33
CA TRP A 359 -18.03 -11.91 9.40
C TRP A 359 -17.33 -10.71 10.09
N LEU A 360 -17.73 -9.47 9.79
CA LEU A 360 -17.19 -8.27 10.44
C LEU A 360 -17.45 -8.29 11.95
N ASP A 361 -18.69 -8.58 12.36
CA ASP A 361 -19.07 -8.60 13.77
C ASP A 361 -18.36 -9.73 14.52
N ASP A 362 -18.22 -10.92 13.92
CA ASP A 362 -17.50 -12.06 14.49
C ASP A 362 -16.00 -11.78 14.60
N THR A 363 -15.40 -11.15 13.62
CA THR A 363 -13.98 -10.77 13.64
C THR A 363 -13.67 -9.88 14.85
N VAL A 364 -14.48 -8.85 15.07
CA VAL A 364 -14.31 -7.95 16.23
C VAL A 364 -14.58 -8.69 17.54
N ARG A 365 -15.60 -9.53 17.59
CA ARG A 365 -15.96 -10.33 18.78
C ARG A 365 -14.82 -11.28 19.16
N ILE A 366 -14.28 -12.03 18.20
CA ILE A 366 -13.18 -12.96 18.41
C ILE A 366 -11.92 -12.18 18.85
N ALA A 367 -11.58 -11.08 18.17
CA ALA A 367 -10.43 -10.29 18.49
C ALA A 367 -10.45 -9.70 19.91
N ARG A 368 -11.63 -9.36 20.44
CA ARG A 368 -11.77 -8.92 21.84
C ARG A 368 -11.47 -10.04 22.84
N THR A 369 -11.75 -11.28 22.49
CA THR A 369 -11.49 -12.44 23.35
C THR A 369 -10.04 -12.90 23.27
N THR A 370 -9.48 -12.94 22.06
CA THR A 370 -8.10 -13.43 21.81
C THR A 370 -7.03 -12.38 22.01
N GLY A 371 -7.39 -11.08 21.88
CA GLY A 371 -6.46 -9.95 21.90
C GLY A 371 -5.77 -9.69 20.55
N TYR A 372 -6.08 -10.45 19.49
CA TYR A 372 -5.48 -10.31 18.18
C TYR A 372 -6.46 -10.73 17.06
N VAL A 373 -6.09 -10.36 15.82
CA VAL A 373 -6.69 -10.86 14.58
C VAL A 373 -5.66 -11.61 13.76
N THR A 374 -6.12 -12.48 12.84
CA THR A 374 -5.25 -13.28 11.96
C THR A 374 -5.61 -13.12 10.50
N THR A 375 -4.62 -13.26 9.62
CA THR A 375 -4.84 -13.50 8.19
C THR A 375 -5.21 -14.95 7.93
N MET A 376 -5.57 -15.28 6.70
CA MET A 376 -5.85 -16.67 6.25
C MET A 376 -4.64 -17.60 6.50
N TYR A 377 -3.43 -17.06 6.46
CA TYR A 377 -2.17 -17.79 6.66
C TYR A 377 -1.66 -17.74 8.10
N GLY A 378 -2.45 -17.17 9.04
CA GLY A 378 -2.11 -17.17 10.47
C GLY A 378 -1.26 -16.00 10.94
N ARG A 379 -0.92 -15.02 10.08
CA ARG A 379 -0.23 -13.79 10.52
C ARG A 379 -1.06 -13.11 11.60
N ARG A 380 -0.45 -12.82 12.75
CA ARG A 380 -1.15 -12.20 13.89
C ARG A 380 -0.89 -10.71 13.96
N ARG A 381 -1.93 -9.99 14.36
CA ARG A 381 -1.82 -8.59 14.79
C ARG A 381 -2.51 -8.40 16.13
N TYR A 382 -1.75 -8.08 17.15
CA TYR A 382 -2.26 -7.82 18.49
C TYR A 382 -2.93 -6.45 18.58
N LEU A 383 -4.06 -6.35 19.29
CA LEU A 383 -4.90 -5.16 19.39
C LEU A 383 -5.41 -4.99 20.84
N PRO A 384 -4.52 -4.68 21.79
CA PRO A 384 -4.91 -4.54 23.20
C PRO A 384 -5.95 -3.45 23.43
N GLU A 385 -5.99 -2.42 22.56
CA GLU A 385 -6.94 -1.30 22.65
C GLU A 385 -8.40 -1.71 22.36
N LEU A 386 -8.67 -2.90 21.84
CA LEU A 386 -10.05 -3.41 21.66
C LEU A 386 -10.81 -3.52 22.99
N ASN A 387 -10.09 -3.73 24.09
CA ASN A 387 -10.64 -3.82 25.45
C ASN A 387 -10.57 -2.50 26.23
N ALA A 388 -10.14 -1.40 25.59
CA ALA A 388 -10.16 -0.09 26.18
C ALA A 388 -11.61 0.43 26.41
N GLN A 389 -11.74 1.46 27.24
CA GLN A 389 -13.02 2.15 27.43
C GLN A 389 -13.59 2.66 26.11
N PRO A 390 -14.92 2.71 25.94
CA PRO A 390 -15.55 3.25 24.75
C PRO A 390 -15.01 4.63 24.39
N GLY A 391 -14.52 4.77 23.14
CA GLY A 391 -13.90 6.03 22.68
C GLY A 391 -13.14 5.85 21.37
N GLY A 392 -12.41 6.88 21.00
CA GLY A 392 -11.70 6.92 19.71
C GLY A 392 -10.66 5.80 19.53
N ALA A 393 -9.90 5.46 20.58
CA ALA A 393 -8.89 4.39 20.53
C ALA A 393 -9.51 3.03 20.25
N ARG A 394 -10.59 2.68 20.96
CA ARG A 394 -11.32 1.43 20.73
C ARG A 394 -11.94 1.38 19.33
N ALA A 395 -12.60 2.46 18.89
CA ALA A 395 -13.18 2.53 17.55
C ALA A 395 -12.12 2.41 16.44
N GLN A 396 -10.91 2.92 16.68
CA GLN A 396 -9.79 2.73 15.77
C GLN A 396 -9.30 1.27 15.77
N ALA A 397 -9.16 0.64 16.94
CA ALA A 397 -8.77 -0.76 17.05
C ALA A 397 -9.78 -1.70 16.38
N GLU A 398 -11.09 -1.43 16.47
CA GLU A 398 -12.13 -2.18 15.77
C GLU A 398 -11.98 -2.09 14.24
N ARG A 399 -11.68 -0.88 13.70
CA ARG A 399 -11.38 -0.73 12.26
C ARG A 399 -10.11 -1.48 11.85
N ILE A 400 -9.07 -1.44 12.69
CA ILE A 400 -7.84 -2.20 12.44
C ILE A 400 -8.10 -3.71 12.46
N ALA A 401 -8.95 -4.18 13.39
CA ALA A 401 -9.35 -5.58 13.49
C ALA A 401 -10.05 -6.08 12.22
N ILE A 402 -10.92 -5.26 11.64
CA ILE A 402 -11.63 -5.56 10.40
C ILE A 402 -10.66 -5.58 9.20
N ASN A 403 -9.79 -4.57 9.11
CA ASN A 403 -8.93 -4.38 7.94
C ASN A 403 -7.78 -5.38 7.86
N THR A 404 -7.20 -5.75 9.00
CA THR A 404 -5.98 -6.56 9.05
C THR A 404 -6.13 -7.93 8.39
N PRO A 405 -7.19 -8.72 8.64
CA PRO A 405 -7.36 -10.02 7.98
C PRO A 405 -7.44 -9.92 6.46
N ILE A 406 -8.07 -8.86 5.93
CA ILE A 406 -8.24 -8.65 4.49
C ILE A 406 -6.92 -8.20 3.86
N GLN A 407 -6.39 -7.07 4.31
CA GLN A 407 -5.16 -6.50 3.75
C GLN A 407 -3.95 -7.40 3.99
N GLY A 408 -3.90 -8.07 5.14
CA GLY A 408 -2.82 -8.99 5.46
C GLY A 408 -2.89 -10.26 4.61
N THR A 409 -4.09 -10.82 4.38
CA THR A 409 -4.24 -11.97 3.47
C THR A 409 -3.84 -11.58 2.03
N ALA A 410 -4.23 -10.39 1.55
CA ALA A 410 -3.79 -9.90 0.26
C ALA A 410 -2.25 -9.74 0.18
N ALA A 411 -1.61 -9.25 1.26
CA ALA A 411 -0.16 -9.16 1.35
C ALA A 411 0.52 -10.54 1.36
N ASP A 412 -0.04 -11.52 2.06
CA ASP A 412 0.47 -12.88 2.08
C ASP A 412 0.33 -13.55 0.72
N LEU A 413 -0.81 -13.36 0.02
CA LEU A 413 -1.03 -13.85 -1.35
C LEU A 413 -0.01 -13.28 -2.34
N ILE A 414 0.27 -11.97 -2.29
CA ILE A 414 1.23 -11.36 -3.21
C ILE A 414 2.65 -11.84 -2.93
N LYS A 415 3.04 -12.05 -1.67
CA LYS A 415 4.33 -12.63 -1.31
C LYS A 415 4.47 -14.06 -1.84
N LEU A 416 3.45 -14.89 -1.66
CA LEU A 416 3.43 -16.24 -2.22
C LEU A 416 3.52 -16.22 -3.75
N ALA A 417 2.81 -15.31 -4.41
CA ALA A 417 2.88 -15.13 -5.85
C ALA A 417 4.30 -14.73 -6.31
N MET A 418 4.97 -13.82 -5.57
CA MET A 418 6.37 -13.45 -5.84
C MET A 418 7.31 -14.65 -5.73
N ILE A 419 7.15 -15.49 -4.71
CA ILE A 419 7.96 -16.70 -4.51
C ILE A 419 7.78 -17.69 -5.66
N ARG A 420 6.51 -17.97 -6.03
CA ARG A 420 6.21 -18.87 -7.13
C ARG A 420 6.69 -18.35 -8.47
N LEU A 421 6.49 -17.07 -8.73
CA LEU A 421 6.95 -16.42 -9.97
C LEU A 421 8.46 -16.41 -10.09
N ASP A 422 9.20 -16.09 -9.02
CA ASP A 422 10.67 -16.13 -9.00
C ASP A 422 11.19 -17.52 -9.31
N SER A 423 10.59 -18.56 -8.73
CA SER A 423 10.93 -19.95 -9.01
C SER A 423 10.62 -20.33 -10.46
N ALA A 424 9.43 -19.98 -10.96
CA ALA A 424 9.02 -20.30 -12.33
C ALA A 424 9.88 -19.61 -13.40
N LEU A 425 10.27 -18.34 -13.17
CA LEU A 425 11.18 -17.61 -14.08
C LEU A 425 12.56 -18.29 -14.13
N LYS A 426 13.09 -18.72 -12.98
CA LYS A 426 14.37 -19.43 -12.88
C LYS A 426 14.32 -20.82 -13.53
N GLU A 427 13.27 -21.59 -13.26
CA GLU A 427 13.07 -22.93 -13.85
C GLU A 427 12.96 -22.90 -15.37
N ARG A 428 12.36 -21.85 -15.93
CA ARG A 428 12.26 -21.63 -17.38
C ARG A 428 13.52 -21.00 -17.97
N GLY A 429 14.48 -20.56 -17.16
CA GLY A 429 15.70 -19.90 -17.61
C GLY A 429 15.45 -18.52 -18.24
N LEU A 430 14.35 -17.84 -17.91
CA LEU A 430 14.01 -16.54 -18.47
C LEU A 430 14.89 -15.43 -17.87
N GLY A 431 15.23 -14.46 -18.71
CA GLY A 431 15.96 -13.25 -18.32
C GLY A 431 15.09 -12.20 -17.62
N ALA A 432 13.79 -12.39 -17.57
CA ALA A 432 12.85 -11.49 -16.89
C ALA A 432 13.13 -11.41 -15.38
N ARG A 433 12.97 -10.21 -14.79
CA ARG A 433 13.20 -9.92 -13.37
C ARG A 433 12.01 -9.17 -12.77
N MET A 434 11.59 -9.53 -11.56
CA MET A 434 10.73 -8.67 -10.74
C MET A 434 11.56 -7.49 -10.24
N ILE A 435 11.09 -6.26 -10.46
CA ILE A 435 11.82 -5.05 -10.07
C ILE A 435 11.07 -4.18 -9.08
N LEU A 436 9.74 -4.17 -9.10
CA LEU A 436 8.91 -3.47 -8.11
C LEU A 436 7.70 -4.32 -7.71
N GLN A 437 7.30 -4.12 -6.48
CA GLN A 437 5.99 -4.51 -5.95
C GLN A 437 5.30 -3.23 -5.46
N VAL A 438 4.14 -2.89 -6.03
CA VAL A 438 3.41 -1.65 -5.73
C VAL A 438 1.94 -1.96 -5.47
N HIS A 439 1.50 -1.86 -4.23
CA HIS A 439 0.15 -2.27 -3.79
C HIS A 439 -0.14 -3.73 -4.17
N ASP A 440 -0.95 -3.96 -5.19
CA ASP A 440 -1.37 -5.28 -5.66
C ASP A 440 -0.71 -5.64 -7.01
N GLU A 441 0.24 -4.82 -7.47
CA GLU A 441 0.96 -4.92 -8.74
C GLU A 441 2.38 -5.49 -8.54
N LEU A 442 2.78 -6.40 -9.43
CA LEU A 442 4.16 -6.79 -9.68
C LEU A 442 4.62 -6.20 -11.00
N LEU A 443 5.72 -5.44 -10.98
CA LEU A 443 6.35 -4.90 -12.18
C LEU A 443 7.60 -5.71 -12.50
N LEU A 444 7.64 -6.27 -13.70
CA LEU A 444 8.77 -7.01 -14.24
C LEU A 444 9.47 -6.19 -15.32
N GLU A 445 10.77 -6.41 -15.45
CA GLU A 445 11.57 -6.03 -16.60
C GLU A 445 11.94 -7.30 -17.35
N ALA A 446 11.51 -7.43 -18.61
CA ALA A 446 11.68 -8.63 -19.39
C ALA A 446 12.33 -8.35 -20.75
N PRO A 447 13.24 -9.19 -21.24
CA PRO A 447 13.74 -9.11 -22.62
C PRO A 447 12.60 -9.10 -23.64
N GLU A 448 12.75 -8.32 -24.73
CA GLU A 448 11.70 -8.15 -25.74
C GLU A 448 11.26 -9.47 -26.40
N ASN A 449 12.14 -10.48 -26.44
CA ASN A 449 11.83 -11.80 -26.99
C ASN A 449 11.20 -12.78 -26.00
N GLU A 450 11.09 -12.43 -24.71
CA GLU A 450 10.63 -13.32 -23.62
C GLU A 450 9.43 -12.75 -22.84
N TRP A 451 9.07 -11.49 -23.06
CA TRP A 451 8.09 -10.81 -22.20
C TRP A 451 6.70 -11.45 -22.22
N GLN A 452 6.27 -12.04 -23.36
CA GLN A 452 4.97 -12.71 -23.43
C GLN A 452 4.94 -13.96 -22.53
N GLU A 453 6.03 -14.74 -22.55
CA GLU A 453 6.15 -15.91 -21.68
C GLU A 453 6.23 -15.48 -20.21
N ALA A 454 7.01 -14.45 -19.88
CA ALA A 454 7.09 -13.90 -18.54
C ALA A 454 5.74 -13.36 -18.03
N ALA A 455 4.97 -12.69 -18.90
CA ALA A 455 3.62 -12.21 -18.59
C ALA A 455 2.65 -13.37 -18.33
N ALA A 456 2.67 -14.40 -19.17
CA ALA A 456 1.84 -15.59 -19.00
C ALA A 456 2.17 -16.33 -17.69
N LEU A 457 3.47 -16.45 -17.36
CA LEU A 457 3.93 -17.02 -16.09
C LEU A 457 3.42 -16.18 -14.90
N ALA A 458 3.61 -14.85 -14.93
CA ALA A 458 3.14 -13.97 -13.88
C ALA A 458 1.63 -14.13 -13.63
N LYS A 459 0.83 -14.13 -14.69
CA LYS A 459 -0.61 -14.34 -14.57
C LYS A 459 -0.95 -15.70 -13.95
N ARG A 460 -0.34 -16.77 -14.45
CA ARG A 460 -0.59 -18.14 -13.98
C ARG A 460 -0.24 -18.28 -12.50
N GLU A 461 0.95 -17.82 -12.09
CA GLU A 461 1.42 -17.98 -10.71
C GLU A 461 0.65 -17.09 -9.73
N MET A 462 0.24 -15.89 -10.15
CA MET A 462 -0.57 -14.99 -9.34
C MET A 462 -2.03 -15.49 -9.23
N GLU A 463 -2.67 -15.88 -10.33
CA GLU A 463 -4.06 -16.37 -10.30
C GLU A 463 -4.18 -17.72 -9.58
N GLY A 464 -3.17 -18.59 -9.72
CA GLY A 464 -3.13 -19.93 -9.12
C GLY A 464 -2.51 -19.98 -7.71
N VAL A 465 -2.21 -18.85 -7.07
CA VAL A 465 -1.44 -18.80 -5.83
C VAL A 465 -2.13 -19.48 -4.64
N ALA A 466 -3.45 -19.48 -4.60
CA ALA A 466 -4.26 -20.07 -3.54
C ALA A 466 -5.59 -20.63 -4.08
N ASP A 467 -6.10 -21.65 -3.40
CA ASP A 467 -7.44 -22.19 -3.65
C ASP A 467 -8.47 -21.40 -2.82
N LEU A 468 -9.07 -20.39 -3.45
CA LEU A 468 -10.11 -19.57 -2.84
C LEU A 468 -11.50 -19.98 -3.33
N LYS A 469 -12.55 -19.62 -2.59
CA LYS A 469 -13.95 -19.81 -3.01
C LYS A 469 -14.32 -19.05 -4.29
N ILE A 470 -13.44 -18.14 -4.72
CA ILE A 470 -13.60 -17.29 -5.90
C ILE A 470 -12.28 -17.26 -6.68
N PRO A 471 -12.32 -17.12 -8.01
CA PRO A 471 -11.07 -17.01 -8.77
C PRO A 471 -10.36 -15.69 -8.48
N LEU A 472 -9.04 -15.73 -8.37
CA LEU A 472 -8.22 -14.53 -8.49
C LEU A 472 -8.10 -14.14 -9.96
N LYS A 473 -8.06 -12.85 -10.26
CA LYS A 473 -7.88 -12.32 -11.62
C LYS A 473 -6.74 -11.33 -11.67
N VAL A 474 -5.89 -11.45 -12.68
CA VAL A 474 -4.74 -10.59 -12.91
C VAL A 474 -4.90 -9.87 -14.25
N GLU A 475 -4.78 -8.56 -14.21
CA GLU A 475 -4.68 -7.71 -15.39
C GLU A 475 -3.22 -7.59 -15.80
N LEU A 476 -2.92 -7.93 -17.06
CA LEU A 476 -1.60 -7.79 -17.63
C LEU A 476 -1.51 -6.55 -18.50
N LYS A 477 -0.40 -5.82 -18.35
CA LYS A 477 -0.04 -4.70 -19.22
C LYS A 477 1.44 -4.78 -19.57
N SER A 478 1.82 -4.28 -20.76
CA SER A 478 3.22 -4.15 -21.14
C SER A 478 3.46 -2.80 -21.81
N GLY A 479 4.68 -2.28 -21.71
CA GLY A 479 4.98 -0.98 -22.29
C GLY A 479 6.45 -0.58 -22.21
N PRO A 480 6.84 0.45 -22.97
CA PRO A 480 8.20 0.97 -23.02
C PRO A 480 8.59 1.79 -21.80
N ASN A 481 7.63 2.14 -20.95
CA ASN A 481 7.82 2.85 -19.68
C ASN A 481 6.63 2.58 -18.76
N TRP A 482 6.75 2.97 -17.49
CA TRP A 482 5.74 2.65 -16.48
C TRP A 482 4.42 3.44 -16.59
N ALA A 483 4.33 4.42 -17.48
CA ALA A 483 3.09 5.19 -17.75
C ALA A 483 2.36 4.71 -19.00
N GLU A 484 3.09 4.36 -20.03
CA GLU A 484 2.58 3.99 -21.35
C GLU A 484 2.53 2.46 -21.49
N MET A 485 1.63 1.86 -20.70
CA MET A 485 1.40 0.43 -20.69
C MET A 485 0.04 0.11 -21.33
N SER A 486 0.04 -0.81 -22.27
CA SER A 486 -1.14 -1.31 -22.96
C SER A 486 -1.51 -2.72 -22.44
N PRO A 487 -2.79 -3.12 -22.48
CA PRO A 487 -3.16 -4.49 -22.15
C PRO A 487 -2.30 -5.49 -22.91
N ALA A 488 -1.69 -6.42 -22.19
CA ALA A 488 -0.99 -7.56 -22.76
C ALA A 488 -2.00 -8.70 -22.94
N ALA A 489 -2.07 -9.25 -24.14
CA ALA A 489 -3.05 -10.29 -24.49
C ALA A 489 -2.77 -11.62 -23.76
#